data_cec633bc688c82f986cff1937ec78e83
#
_entry.id   cec633bc688c82f986cff1937ec78e83
#
_cell.length_a   1.000
_cell.length_b   1.000
_cell.length_c   1.000
_cell.angle_alpha   90.00
_cell.angle_beta   90.00
_cell.angle_gamma   90.00
#
_symmetry.space_group_name_H-M   'P 1'
#
loop_
_entity.id
_entity.type
_entity.pdbx_description
1 polymer ?
#
loop_
_entity_poly.entity_id
_entity_poly.type
_entity_poly.pdbx_seq_one_letter_code
_entity_poly.pdbx_strand_id
1 'polypeptide(L)'
;AALALREVMAGVGLTAYAKTSGNRGIHVYARIAPTHEFQDVRHGVIGVARELERRLPDLVTTSWWKEERGARVFVDFNQANRDRTIAGAYSPRPLPGAPVSTPLTWEELPGTRPADWTIHTVPGLLQDHGDAWAGIDAHVGHLTGALALWEADLERGLGELNYPPDYPKMPGEPPRVPPSRRKADRPEADYLAPKAERDADWGMPIVPPYGPMLAKLVKEFPSADVLFEPK
;
A
#
# COMPACT_ATOMS: atom_id res chain seq x y z
N ALA A 1 -0.08 12.52 -10.17
CA ALA A 1 -1.17 11.76 -9.55
C ALA A 1 -1.26 12.05 -8.04
N ALA A 2 -0.22 11.80 -7.24
CA ALA A 2 -0.29 11.93 -5.77
C ALA A 2 -0.63 13.35 -5.29
N LEU A 3 -0.08 14.40 -5.90
CA LEU A 3 -0.42 15.79 -5.57
C LEU A 3 -1.90 16.10 -5.82
N ALA A 4 -2.45 15.66 -6.95
CA ALA A 4 -3.86 15.83 -7.23
C ALA A 4 -4.75 14.99 -6.31
N LEU A 5 -4.29 13.79 -5.89
CA LEU A 5 -4.98 12.99 -4.88
C LEU A 5 -5.05 13.73 -3.53
N ARG A 6 -3.97 14.43 -3.13
CA ARG A 6 -3.97 15.30 -1.95
C ARG A 6 -5.11 16.31 -1.99
N GLU A 7 -5.30 16.96 -3.16
CA GLU A 7 -6.36 17.96 -3.34
C GLU A 7 -7.77 17.34 -3.27
N VAL A 8 -7.96 16.16 -3.89
CA VAL A 8 -9.23 15.44 -3.78
C VAL A 8 -9.53 15.08 -2.34
N MET A 9 -8.53 14.54 -1.61
CA MET A 9 -8.69 14.17 -0.20
C MET A 9 -8.97 15.39 0.68
N ALA A 10 -8.28 16.51 0.45
CA ALA A 10 -8.57 17.77 1.16
C ALA A 10 -10.00 18.25 0.90
N GLY A 11 -10.49 18.14 -0.34
CA GLY A 11 -11.86 18.48 -0.73
C GLY A 11 -12.95 17.68 -0.02
N VAL A 12 -12.62 16.49 0.47
CA VAL A 12 -13.52 15.63 1.27
C VAL A 12 -13.21 15.66 2.77
N GLY A 13 -12.39 16.60 3.22
CA GLY A 13 -12.08 16.81 4.64
C GLY A 13 -11.04 15.84 5.22
N LEU A 14 -10.21 15.22 4.37
CA LEU A 14 -9.15 14.32 4.80
C LEU A 14 -7.77 14.96 4.63
N THR A 15 -6.98 15.00 5.71
CA THR A 15 -5.57 15.39 5.64
C THR A 15 -4.74 14.23 5.14
N ALA A 16 -4.08 14.43 4.00
CA ALA A 16 -3.33 13.40 3.31
C ALA A 16 -1.83 13.44 3.66
N TYR A 17 -1.23 12.26 3.79
CA TYR A 17 0.18 12.02 4.06
C TYR A 17 0.76 11.08 3.02
N ALA A 18 1.92 11.41 2.46
CA ALA A 18 2.55 10.65 1.41
C ALA A 18 3.78 9.87 1.90
N LYS A 19 4.00 8.69 1.31
CA LYS A 19 5.27 7.97 1.43
C LYS A 19 5.57 7.20 0.15
N THR A 20 6.84 6.90 -0.09
CA THR A 20 7.21 5.94 -1.13
C THR A 20 6.74 4.54 -0.75
N SER A 21 6.49 3.69 -1.73
CA SER A 21 6.21 2.27 -1.47
C SER A 21 7.48 1.46 -1.15
N GLY A 22 8.65 2.08 -1.32
CA GLY A 22 9.93 1.36 -1.35
C GLY A 22 10.11 0.49 -2.60
N ASN A 23 9.31 0.70 -3.65
CA ASN A 23 9.44 0.05 -4.96
C ASN A 23 9.17 1.07 -6.08
N ARG A 24 7.98 1.14 -6.64
CA ARG A 24 7.70 1.98 -7.82
C ARG A 24 6.64 3.05 -7.58
N GLY A 25 5.87 2.94 -6.51
CA GLY A 25 4.69 3.76 -6.28
C GLY A 25 4.81 4.70 -5.09
N ILE A 26 3.81 5.52 -4.97
CA ILE A 26 3.54 6.36 -3.81
C ILE A 26 2.30 5.82 -3.11
N HIS A 27 2.34 5.74 -1.80
CA HIS A 27 1.18 5.50 -0.95
C HIS A 27 0.73 6.81 -0.34
N VAL A 28 -0.57 7.04 -0.32
CA VAL A 28 -1.17 8.21 0.32
C VAL A 28 -2.12 7.72 1.42
N TYR A 29 -1.97 8.26 2.60
CA TYR A 29 -2.69 7.89 3.81
C TYR A 29 -3.46 9.07 4.37
N ALA A 30 -4.56 8.78 5.05
CA ALA A 30 -5.21 9.70 5.98
C ALA A 30 -5.53 8.96 7.27
N ARG A 31 -5.36 9.63 8.41
CA ARG A 31 -5.87 9.16 9.69
C ARG A 31 -7.37 9.41 9.74
N ILE A 32 -8.15 8.38 10.05
CA ILE A 32 -9.60 8.49 10.19
C ILE A 32 -10.05 8.05 11.59
N ALA A 33 -11.19 8.55 12.04
CA ALA A 33 -11.85 8.06 13.25
C ALA A 33 -12.22 6.58 13.09
N PRO A 34 -12.04 5.73 14.14
CA PRO A 34 -12.30 4.29 14.06
C PRO A 34 -13.81 3.99 14.25
N THR A 35 -14.66 4.64 13.46
CA THR A 35 -16.12 4.55 13.54
C THR A 35 -16.75 3.87 12.34
N HIS A 36 -15.94 3.39 11.41
CA HIS A 36 -16.36 2.80 10.15
C HIS A 36 -15.82 1.38 9.98
N GLU A 37 -16.60 0.54 9.32
CA GLU A 37 -16.17 -0.80 8.91
C GLU A 37 -15.24 -0.73 7.68
N PHE A 38 -14.51 -1.81 7.42
CA PHE A 38 -13.61 -1.88 6.24
C PHE A 38 -14.34 -1.64 4.92
N GLN A 39 -15.62 -2.03 4.82
CA GLN A 39 -16.42 -1.83 3.63
C GLN A 39 -16.67 -0.34 3.37
N ASP A 40 -16.98 0.42 4.41
CA ASP A 40 -17.18 1.87 4.31
C ASP A 40 -15.88 2.56 3.86
N VAL A 41 -14.75 2.17 4.47
CA VAL A 41 -13.43 2.69 4.08
C VAL A 41 -13.15 2.40 2.61
N ARG A 42 -13.41 1.18 2.16
CA ARG A 42 -13.26 0.79 0.75
C ARG A 42 -14.13 1.63 -0.17
N HIS A 43 -15.41 1.81 0.16
CA HIS A 43 -16.34 2.63 -0.62
C HIS A 43 -15.86 4.08 -0.71
N GLY A 44 -15.44 4.67 0.40
CA GLY A 44 -14.86 6.02 0.41
C GLY A 44 -13.61 6.13 -0.47
N VAL A 45 -12.70 5.13 -0.40
CA VAL A 45 -11.49 5.11 -1.24
C VAL A 45 -11.83 4.95 -2.72
N ILE A 46 -12.84 4.15 -3.08
CA ILE A 46 -13.31 4.02 -4.47
C ILE A 46 -13.88 5.36 -4.96
N GLY A 47 -14.71 6.04 -4.16
CA GLY A 47 -15.25 7.35 -4.50
C GLY A 47 -14.15 8.39 -4.76
N VAL A 48 -13.15 8.45 -3.88
CA VAL A 48 -11.97 9.32 -4.03
C VAL A 48 -11.15 8.95 -5.28
N ALA A 49 -10.95 7.66 -5.55
CA ALA A 49 -10.19 7.19 -6.70
C ALA A 49 -10.87 7.56 -8.03
N ARG A 50 -12.20 7.39 -8.11
CA ARG A 50 -13.00 7.80 -9.28
C ARG A 50 -13.04 9.31 -9.46
N GLU A 51 -13.11 10.08 -8.38
CA GLU A 51 -13.02 11.53 -8.46
C GLU A 51 -11.67 11.98 -9.02
N LEU A 52 -10.58 11.35 -8.59
CA LEU A 52 -9.26 11.61 -9.16
C LEU A 52 -9.20 11.24 -10.64
N GLU A 53 -9.77 10.10 -11.05
CA GLU A 53 -9.83 9.69 -12.46
C GLU A 53 -10.66 10.68 -13.30
N ARG A 54 -11.77 11.22 -12.78
CA ARG A 54 -12.57 12.27 -13.47
C ARG A 54 -11.76 13.54 -13.69
N ARG A 55 -10.91 13.92 -12.74
CA ARG A 55 -10.06 15.12 -12.87
C ARG A 55 -8.89 14.91 -13.82
N LEU A 56 -8.35 13.71 -13.89
CA LEU A 56 -7.13 13.36 -14.60
C LEU A 56 -7.28 12.08 -15.44
N PRO A 57 -8.25 12.00 -16.38
CA PRO A 57 -8.60 10.75 -17.06
C PRO A 57 -7.46 10.19 -17.92
N ASP A 58 -6.56 11.04 -18.40
CA ASP A 58 -5.41 10.64 -19.22
C ASP A 58 -4.19 10.19 -18.38
N LEU A 59 -4.16 10.53 -17.09
CA LEU A 59 -3.03 10.25 -16.21
C LEU A 59 -3.27 9.07 -15.28
N VAL A 60 -4.50 8.92 -14.75
CA VAL A 60 -4.82 7.89 -13.75
C VAL A 60 -6.01 7.04 -14.20
N THR A 61 -6.16 5.87 -13.60
CA THR A 61 -7.29 4.98 -13.88
C THR A 61 -7.63 4.13 -12.67
N THR A 62 -8.92 3.82 -12.54
CA THR A 62 -9.47 2.81 -11.63
C THR A 62 -9.70 1.46 -12.30
N SER A 63 -9.36 1.30 -13.60
CA SER A 63 -9.54 0.06 -14.34
C SER A 63 -8.81 -1.09 -13.68
N TRP A 64 -9.57 -2.12 -13.29
CA TRP A 64 -9.03 -3.31 -12.66
C TRP A 64 -8.08 -4.08 -13.58
N TRP A 65 -8.45 -4.23 -14.85
CA TRP A 65 -7.68 -5.00 -15.82
C TRP A 65 -6.43 -4.25 -16.28
N LYS A 66 -5.27 -4.89 -16.15
CA LYS A 66 -3.99 -4.30 -16.57
C LYS A 66 -3.98 -3.90 -18.05
N GLU A 67 -4.66 -4.68 -18.88
CA GLU A 67 -4.76 -4.47 -20.32
C GLU A 67 -5.51 -3.18 -20.68
N GLU A 68 -6.36 -2.68 -19.80
CA GLU A 68 -7.17 -1.47 -19.98
C GLU A 68 -6.50 -0.20 -19.45
N ARG A 69 -5.40 -0.34 -18.70
CA ARG A 69 -4.75 0.79 -18.03
C ARG A 69 -3.93 1.67 -19.00
N GLY A 70 -3.39 1.06 -20.07
CA GLY A 70 -2.43 1.75 -20.94
C GLY A 70 -1.23 2.24 -20.15
N ALA A 71 -0.82 3.49 -20.38
CA ALA A 71 0.27 4.16 -19.65
C ALA A 71 -0.19 4.86 -18.35
N ARG A 72 -1.48 4.75 -17.99
CA ARG A 72 -2.05 5.45 -16.83
C ARG A 72 -1.62 4.81 -15.52
N VAL A 73 -1.54 5.62 -14.48
CA VAL A 73 -1.28 5.19 -13.12
C VAL A 73 -2.55 4.56 -12.54
N PHE A 74 -2.44 3.34 -12.07
CA PHE A 74 -3.55 2.67 -11.37
C PHE A 74 -3.67 3.21 -9.95
N VAL A 75 -4.84 3.74 -9.62
CA VAL A 75 -5.20 4.12 -8.25
C VAL A 75 -5.66 2.87 -7.53
N ASP A 76 -4.76 2.30 -6.71
CA ASP A 76 -5.03 1.02 -6.03
C ASP A 76 -5.92 1.23 -4.79
N PHE A 77 -7.22 1.10 -5.00
CA PHE A 77 -8.24 1.15 -3.95
C PHE A 77 -8.31 -0.14 -3.11
N ASN A 78 -7.65 -1.22 -3.52
CA ASN A 78 -7.74 -2.53 -2.85
C ASN A 78 -6.86 -2.64 -1.61
N GLN A 79 -5.99 -1.66 -1.35
CA GLN A 79 -5.20 -1.63 -0.12
C GLN A 79 -6.05 -1.27 1.11
N ALA A 80 -7.14 -0.51 0.93
CA ALA A 80 -8.11 -0.20 1.98
C ALA A 80 -9.10 -1.37 2.14
N ASN A 81 -8.62 -2.51 2.56
CA ASN A 81 -9.44 -3.71 2.77
C ASN A 81 -8.86 -4.54 3.92
N ARG A 82 -9.73 -5.34 4.56
CA ARG A 82 -9.35 -6.31 5.56
C ARG A 82 -8.32 -7.30 5.00
N ASP A 83 -7.43 -7.77 5.85
CA ASP A 83 -6.42 -8.80 5.54
C ASP A 83 -5.40 -8.38 4.48
N ARG A 84 -5.25 -7.07 4.22
CA ARG A 84 -4.20 -6.52 3.38
C ARG A 84 -2.96 -6.15 4.17
N THR A 85 -1.83 -6.59 3.65
CA THR A 85 -0.53 -6.15 4.15
C THR A 85 0.01 -5.03 3.28
N ILE A 86 0.58 -4.02 3.91
CA ILE A 86 1.25 -2.91 3.24
C ILE A 86 2.57 -2.63 3.97
N ALA A 87 3.58 -2.22 3.23
CA ALA A 87 4.83 -1.80 3.85
C ALA A 87 4.57 -0.65 4.81
N GLY A 88 4.94 -0.81 6.07
CA GLY A 88 4.88 0.27 7.06
C GLY A 88 5.78 1.43 6.69
N ALA A 89 5.59 2.59 7.35
CA ALA A 89 6.53 3.70 7.26
C ALA A 89 7.92 3.23 7.71
N TYR A 90 8.95 3.70 7.01
CA TYR A 90 10.36 3.36 7.25
C TYR A 90 10.72 1.87 7.12
N SER A 91 9.84 1.05 6.55
CA SER A 91 10.14 -0.36 6.26
C SER A 91 11.12 -0.52 5.09
N PRO A 92 12.25 -1.20 5.27
CA PRO A 92 13.11 -1.60 4.16
C PRO A 92 12.42 -2.70 3.33
N ARG A 93 12.72 -2.70 2.04
CA ARG A 93 12.18 -3.69 1.10
C ARG A 93 13.28 -4.67 0.68
N PRO A 94 12.99 -5.97 0.52
CA PRO A 94 13.94 -6.98 0.08
C PRO A 94 14.19 -6.87 -1.43
N LEU A 95 14.71 -5.72 -1.86
CA LEU A 95 15.02 -5.39 -3.25
C LEU A 95 16.47 -4.90 -3.33
N PRO A 96 17.13 -4.98 -4.51
CA PRO A 96 18.46 -4.42 -4.69
C PRO A 96 18.52 -2.95 -4.24
N GLY A 97 19.57 -2.60 -3.48
CA GLY A 97 19.71 -1.27 -2.87
C GLY A 97 18.94 -1.09 -1.57
N ALA A 98 18.20 -2.11 -1.11
CA ALA A 98 17.38 -2.06 0.11
C ALA A 98 16.58 -0.74 0.24
N PRO A 99 15.71 -0.43 -0.75
CA PRO A 99 14.92 0.79 -0.69
C PRO A 99 13.95 0.74 0.49
N VAL A 100 13.65 1.92 1.02
CA VAL A 100 12.81 2.10 2.20
C VAL A 100 11.47 2.73 1.80
N SER A 101 10.40 2.27 2.42
CA SER A 101 9.07 2.87 2.30
C SER A 101 9.03 4.15 3.15
N THR A 102 9.47 5.27 2.56
CA THR A 102 9.84 6.50 3.25
C THR A 102 8.71 7.52 3.24
N PRO A 103 8.21 7.95 4.42
CA PRO A 103 7.40 9.16 4.55
C PRO A 103 8.13 10.38 3.99
N LEU A 104 7.38 11.21 3.27
CA LEU A 104 7.87 12.43 2.64
C LEU A 104 6.87 13.55 2.86
N THR A 105 7.38 14.76 2.98
CA THR A 105 6.55 15.96 2.89
C THR A 105 6.03 16.12 1.46
N TRP A 106 5.02 16.96 1.28
CA TRP A 106 4.47 17.21 -0.05
C TRP A 106 5.42 18.05 -0.93
N GLU A 107 6.32 18.78 -0.31
CA GLU A 107 7.38 19.59 -0.94
C GLU A 107 8.53 18.72 -1.46
N GLU A 108 8.83 17.61 -0.76
CA GLU A 108 9.87 16.66 -1.15
C GLU A 108 9.40 15.70 -2.26
N LEU A 109 8.08 15.51 -2.40
CA LEU A 109 7.51 14.52 -3.33
C LEU A 109 7.80 14.81 -4.81
N PRO A 110 7.75 16.06 -5.34
CA PRO A 110 8.13 16.35 -6.70
C PRO A 110 9.59 16.03 -6.99
N GLY A 111 9.84 15.23 -8.03
CA GLY A 111 11.20 14.82 -8.42
C GLY A 111 11.78 13.63 -7.64
N THR A 112 11.13 13.20 -6.55
CA THR A 112 11.54 12.01 -5.80
C THR A 112 11.31 10.75 -6.63
N ARG A 113 12.33 9.90 -6.63
CA ARG A 113 12.21 8.51 -7.11
C ARG A 113 12.25 7.57 -5.91
N PRO A 114 11.40 6.55 -5.85
CA PRO A 114 11.40 5.60 -4.73
C PRO A 114 12.76 4.94 -4.45
N ALA A 115 13.61 4.80 -5.47
CA ALA A 115 14.96 4.25 -5.35
C ALA A 115 15.97 5.20 -4.69
N ASP A 116 15.66 6.47 -4.55
CA ASP A 116 16.55 7.45 -3.89
C ASP A 116 16.60 7.23 -2.37
N TRP A 117 15.55 6.58 -1.82
CA TRP A 117 15.37 6.34 -0.40
C TRP A 117 15.74 4.91 -0.02
N THR A 118 16.91 4.74 0.55
CA THR A 118 17.48 3.44 0.93
C THR A 118 17.79 3.40 2.43
N ILE A 119 18.17 2.25 2.95
CA ILE A 119 18.65 2.10 4.33
C ILE A 119 19.87 3.00 4.63
N HIS A 120 20.55 3.49 3.60
CA HIS A 120 21.72 4.38 3.75
C HIS A 120 21.35 5.86 3.72
N THR A 121 20.31 6.25 2.97
CA THR A 121 19.94 7.67 2.78
C THR A 121 18.86 8.15 3.78
N VAL A 122 17.95 7.27 4.17
CA VAL A 122 16.83 7.62 5.07
C VAL A 122 17.28 8.06 6.47
N PRO A 123 18.31 7.50 7.10
CA PRO A 123 18.79 8.02 8.38
C PRO A 123 19.21 9.49 8.32
N GLY A 124 19.88 9.92 7.25
CA GLY A 124 20.23 11.32 7.04
C GLY A 124 18.98 12.20 6.85
N LEU A 125 18.02 11.77 6.04
CA LEU A 125 16.74 12.48 5.86
C LEU A 125 16.06 12.73 7.21
N LEU A 126 15.96 11.70 8.05
CA LEU A 126 15.34 11.82 9.38
C LEU A 126 16.11 12.77 10.32
N GLN A 127 17.42 12.76 10.23
CA GLN A 127 18.28 13.63 11.03
C GLN A 127 18.13 15.10 10.62
N ASP A 128 18.03 15.35 9.31
CA ASP A 128 18.01 16.71 8.75
C ASP A 128 16.60 17.33 8.78
N HIS A 129 15.55 16.54 8.53
CA HIS A 129 14.19 17.03 8.32
C HIS A 129 13.19 16.49 9.36
N GLY A 130 13.55 15.48 10.15
CA GLY A 130 12.62 14.82 11.06
C GLY A 130 11.64 13.89 10.35
N ASP A 131 10.62 13.44 11.08
CA ASP A 131 9.59 12.55 10.55
C ASP A 131 8.48 13.33 9.86
N ALA A 132 8.36 13.21 8.55
CA ALA A 132 7.31 13.83 7.75
C ALA A 132 5.88 13.41 8.17
N TRP A 133 5.75 12.31 8.92
CA TRP A 133 4.47 11.82 9.43
C TRP A 133 4.22 12.09 10.92
N ALA A 134 5.10 12.82 11.60
CA ALA A 134 4.97 13.11 13.04
C ALA A 134 3.60 13.69 13.45
N GLY A 135 2.93 14.41 12.54
CA GLY A 135 1.62 15.03 12.79
C GLY A 135 0.41 14.17 12.39
N ILE A 136 0.57 12.95 11.88
CA ILE A 136 -0.54 12.17 11.29
C ILE A 136 -1.66 11.87 12.28
N ASP A 137 -1.32 11.58 13.53
CA ASP A 137 -2.29 11.24 14.57
C ASP A 137 -3.06 12.45 15.11
N ALA A 138 -2.55 13.67 14.87
CA ALA A 138 -3.24 14.90 15.23
C ALA A 138 -4.34 15.31 14.23
N HIS A 139 -4.34 14.72 13.02
CA HIS A 139 -5.26 15.08 11.94
C HIS A 139 -6.27 13.97 11.65
N VAL A 140 -7.12 13.67 12.63
CA VAL A 140 -8.16 12.64 12.50
C VAL A 140 -9.32 13.18 11.68
N GLY A 141 -9.50 12.62 10.47
CA GLY A 141 -10.62 12.94 9.58
C GLY A 141 -11.82 12.02 9.74
N HIS A 142 -12.89 12.34 9.00
CA HIS A 142 -14.10 11.54 8.91
C HIS A 142 -14.36 11.12 7.45
N LEU A 143 -14.90 9.92 7.23
CA LEU A 143 -15.17 9.41 5.89
C LEU A 143 -16.38 10.06 5.19
N THR A 144 -17.15 10.89 5.87
CA THR A 144 -18.42 11.44 5.37
C THR A 144 -18.30 12.02 3.95
N GLY A 145 -17.29 12.86 3.70
CA GLY A 145 -17.10 13.45 2.37
C GLY A 145 -16.68 12.44 1.30
N ALA A 146 -15.87 11.43 1.67
CA ALA A 146 -15.47 10.38 0.75
C ALA A 146 -16.65 9.43 0.44
N LEU A 147 -17.48 9.12 1.43
CA LEU A 147 -18.71 8.32 1.23
C LEU A 147 -19.74 9.06 0.38
N ALA A 148 -19.86 10.39 0.53
CA ALA A 148 -20.73 11.18 -0.35
C ALA A 148 -20.32 11.08 -1.84
N LEU A 149 -19.03 10.98 -2.14
CA LEU A 149 -18.57 10.70 -3.51
C LEU A 149 -19.01 9.33 -4.00
N TRP A 150 -18.94 8.33 -3.14
CA TRP A 150 -19.42 6.99 -3.45
C TRP A 150 -20.93 6.96 -3.68
N GLU A 151 -21.72 7.61 -2.85
CA GLU A 151 -23.17 7.72 -2.99
C GLU A 151 -23.56 8.39 -4.30
N ALA A 152 -22.89 9.50 -4.65
CA ALA A 152 -23.08 10.15 -5.94
C ALA A 152 -22.68 9.25 -7.13
N ASP A 153 -21.72 8.37 -6.97
CA ASP A 153 -21.36 7.39 -8.00
C ASP A 153 -22.44 6.30 -8.12
N LEU A 154 -23.06 5.86 -7.04
CA LEU A 154 -24.21 4.95 -7.07
C LEU A 154 -25.40 5.57 -7.82
N GLU A 155 -25.69 6.84 -7.59
CA GLU A 155 -26.74 7.58 -8.33
C GLU A 155 -26.46 7.66 -9.84
N ARG A 156 -25.19 7.66 -10.25
CA ARG A 156 -24.74 7.59 -11.65
C ARG A 156 -24.76 6.16 -12.21
N GLY A 157 -25.21 5.18 -11.46
CA GLY A 157 -25.21 3.77 -11.86
C GLY A 157 -23.84 3.07 -11.74
N LEU A 158 -22.87 3.69 -11.08
CA LEU A 158 -21.57 3.07 -10.80
C LEU A 158 -21.67 2.27 -9.50
N GLY A 159 -21.22 1.03 -9.53
CA GLY A 159 -21.23 0.14 -8.36
C GLY A 159 -19.85 -0.20 -7.86
N GLU A 160 -19.78 -1.32 -7.15
CA GLU A 160 -18.55 -1.87 -6.58
C GLU A 160 -17.50 -2.19 -7.66
N LEU A 161 -16.24 -2.13 -7.27
CA LEU A 161 -15.10 -2.52 -8.10
C LEU A 161 -14.58 -3.90 -7.71
N ASN A 162 -13.83 -4.53 -8.62
CA ASN A 162 -13.36 -5.88 -8.46
C ASN A 162 -12.48 -6.06 -7.20
N TYR A 163 -12.74 -7.14 -6.47
CA TYR A 163 -11.88 -7.59 -5.40
C TYR A 163 -10.70 -8.41 -5.93
N PRO A 164 -9.54 -8.32 -5.32
CA PRO A 164 -8.43 -9.21 -5.64
C PRO A 164 -8.74 -10.66 -5.24
N PRO A 165 -8.15 -11.66 -5.91
CA PRO A 165 -8.26 -13.07 -5.51
C PRO A 165 -7.62 -13.30 -4.13
N ASP A 166 -7.79 -14.48 -3.55
CA ASP A 166 -7.04 -15.01 -2.41
C ASP A 166 -7.55 -14.69 -0.99
N TYR A 167 -8.80 -14.22 -0.85
CA TYR A 167 -9.42 -14.04 0.46
C TYR A 167 -10.71 -14.86 0.60
N PRO A 168 -11.07 -15.29 1.82
CA PRO A 168 -12.41 -15.77 2.07
C PRO A 168 -13.42 -14.69 1.69
N LYS A 169 -14.43 -15.06 0.89
CA LYS A 169 -15.49 -14.13 0.52
C LYS A 169 -16.31 -13.74 1.75
N MET A 170 -16.54 -12.44 1.88
CA MET A 170 -17.54 -11.93 2.78
C MET A 170 -18.92 -12.01 2.11
N PRO A 171 -20.02 -12.12 2.86
CA PRO A 171 -21.36 -12.01 2.30
C PRO A 171 -21.50 -10.68 1.53
N GLY A 172 -22.01 -10.75 0.29
CA GLY A 172 -22.22 -9.58 -0.56
C GLY A 172 -21.00 -9.12 -1.40
N GLU A 173 -19.82 -9.70 -1.23
CA GLU A 173 -18.67 -9.39 -2.08
C GLU A 173 -18.86 -9.89 -3.52
N PRO A 174 -18.47 -9.07 -4.53
CA PRO A 174 -18.46 -9.51 -5.92
C PRO A 174 -17.42 -10.61 -6.16
N PRO A 175 -17.44 -11.28 -7.32
CA PRO A 175 -16.43 -12.28 -7.69
C PRO A 175 -15.02 -11.70 -7.62
N ARG A 176 -14.10 -12.45 -7.04
CA ARG A 176 -12.68 -12.11 -6.98
C ARG A 176 -11.98 -12.60 -8.23
N VAL A 177 -11.27 -11.72 -8.91
CA VAL A 177 -10.61 -12.00 -10.18
C VAL A 177 -9.20 -11.43 -10.21
N PRO A 178 -8.24 -12.10 -10.89
CA PRO A 178 -6.91 -11.54 -11.09
C PRO A 178 -6.98 -10.30 -11.98
N PRO A 179 -6.02 -9.36 -11.87
CA PRO A 179 -6.05 -8.09 -12.61
C PRO A 179 -5.57 -8.19 -14.06
N SER A 180 -5.35 -9.38 -14.60
CA SER A 180 -5.01 -9.61 -16.00
C SER A 180 -5.80 -10.78 -16.57
N ARG A 181 -6.30 -10.61 -17.78
CA ARG A 181 -6.97 -11.65 -18.57
C ARG A 181 -5.98 -12.52 -19.32
N ARG A 182 -4.73 -12.08 -19.47
CA ARG A 182 -3.67 -12.90 -20.07
C ARG A 182 -3.36 -14.02 -19.10
N LYS A 183 -3.41 -15.28 -19.58
CA LYS A 183 -2.75 -16.38 -18.88
C LYS A 183 -1.29 -15.96 -18.75
N ALA A 184 -0.78 -15.94 -17.53
CA ALA A 184 0.64 -15.70 -17.35
C ALA A 184 1.37 -16.79 -18.14
N ASP A 185 2.16 -16.37 -19.14
CA ASP A 185 3.17 -17.22 -19.77
C ASP A 185 4.33 -17.47 -18.78
N ARG A 186 3.97 -17.77 -17.54
CA ARG A 186 4.95 -18.32 -16.60
C ARG A 186 4.96 -19.81 -16.81
N PRO A 187 6.15 -20.41 -17.03
CA PRO A 187 6.26 -21.85 -16.98
C PRO A 187 5.61 -22.33 -15.68
N GLU A 188 4.73 -23.30 -15.80
CA GLU A 188 4.02 -23.92 -14.67
C GLU A 188 4.99 -24.41 -13.57
N ALA A 189 6.25 -24.64 -13.94
CA ALA A 189 7.35 -25.00 -13.06
C ALA A 189 7.67 -23.98 -11.95
N ASP A 190 7.47 -22.67 -12.15
CA ASP A 190 7.79 -21.68 -11.13
C ASP A 190 6.71 -21.52 -10.03
N TYR A 191 5.50 -22.07 -10.28
CA TYR A 191 4.41 -22.12 -9.27
C TYR A 191 4.27 -23.50 -8.63
N LEU A 192 4.89 -24.50 -9.21
CA LEU A 192 4.85 -25.90 -8.79
C LEU A 192 6.19 -26.42 -8.26
N ALA A 193 7.02 -25.57 -7.70
CA ALA A 193 7.79 -26.13 -6.59
C ALA A 193 6.72 -26.74 -5.66
N PRO A 194 6.74 -28.07 -5.42
CA PRO A 194 5.70 -28.73 -4.67
C PRO A 194 5.44 -27.95 -3.40
N LYS A 195 4.17 -27.79 -3.01
CA LYS A 195 3.80 -27.12 -1.75
C LYS A 195 4.66 -27.67 -0.59
N ALA A 196 5.06 -28.95 -0.67
CA ALA A 196 5.99 -29.60 0.23
C ALA A 196 7.42 -29.00 0.22
N GLU A 197 7.95 -28.53 -0.91
CA GLU A 197 9.25 -27.85 -0.94
C GLU A 197 9.15 -26.40 -0.44
N ARG A 198 8.06 -25.71 -0.76
CA ARG A 198 7.77 -24.41 -0.14
C ARG A 198 7.50 -24.52 1.35
N ASP A 199 6.74 -25.54 1.77
CA ASP A 199 6.39 -25.77 3.18
C ASP A 199 7.59 -26.34 3.94
N ALA A 200 8.52 -27.05 3.28
CA ALA A 200 9.80 -27.44 3.84
C ALA A 200 10.74 -26.24 4.06
N ASP A 201 10.73 -25.27 3.13
CA ASP A 201 11.47 -24.02 3.28
C ASP A 201 10.89 -23.14 4.41
N TRP A 202 9.57 -23.20 4.64
CA TRP A 202 8.91 -22.52 5.77
C TRP A 202 9.03 -23.28 7.11
N GLY A 203 9.35 -24.58 7.06
CA GLY A 203 9.63 -25.42 8.23
C GLY A 203 11.08 -25.38 8.68
N MET A 204 11.96 -24.78 7.91
CA MET A 204 13.32 -24.47 8.35
C MET A 204 13.27 -23.27 9.30
N PRO A 205 13.94 -23.34 10.47
CA PRO A 205 14.10 -22.16 11.28
C PRO A 205 14.64 -21.04 10.39
N ILE A 206 14.15 -19.81 10.55
CA ILE A 206 14.50 -18.59 9.79
C ILE A 206 16.01 -18.32 9.94
N VAL A 207 16.86 -19.16 9.37
CA VAL A 207 18.24 -19.16 9.80
C VAL A 207 19.29 -19.02 8.71
N PRO A 208 19.15 -19.28 7.46
CA PRO A 208 20.03 -18.60 6.52
C PRO A 208 19.24 -18.00 5.35
N PRO A 209 19.51 -16.80 4.92
CA PRO A 209 20.71 -15.98 5.07
C PRO A 209 20.68 -14.95 6.22
N TYR A 210 19.60 -14.90 7.02
CA TYR A 210 19.41 -13.87 8.06
C TYR A 210 20.07 -14.25 9.40
N GLY A 211 20.44 -15.52 9.61
CA GLY A 211 21.05 -16.02 10.84
C GLY A 211 22.30 -15.23 11.26
N PRO A 212 23.28 -14.99 10.37
CA PRO A 212 24.46 -14.21 10.73
C PRO A 212 24.16 -12.74 11.04
N MET A 213 23.16 -12.16 10.36
CA MET A 213 22.75 -10.77 10.56
C MET A 213 21.93 -10.62 11.85
N LEU A 214 21.03 -11.55 12.13
CA LEU A 214 20.29 -11.62 13.41
C LEU A 214 21.22 -11.89 14.58
N ALA A 215 22.17 -12.81 14.45
CA ALA A 215 23.18 -13.07 15.48
C ALA A 215 24.08 -11.85 15.76
N LYS A 216 24.39 -11.06 14.73
CA LYS A 216 25.10 -9.79 14.88
C LYS A 216 24.25 -8.73 15.56
N LEU A 217 22.97 -8.59 15.16
CA LEU A 217 22.01 -7.67 15.79
C LEU A 217 21.77 -7.99 17.27
N VAL A 218 21.56 -9.26 17.60
CA VAL A 218 21.39 -9.71 19.00
C VAL A 218 22.65 -9.43 19.82
N LYS A 219 23.83 -9.57 19.24
CA LYS A 219 25.11 -9.28 19.90
C LYS A 219 25.36 -7.78 20.10
N GLU A 220 24.92 -6.96 19.13
CA GLU A 220 25.05 -5.48 19.20
C GLU A 220 23.92 -4.84 20.04
N PHE A 221 22.76 -5.50 20.15
CA PHE A 221 21.59 -5.05 20.89
C PHE A 221 21.04 -6.15 21.80
N PRO A 222 21.68 -6.43 22.95
CA PRO A 222 21.27 -7.51 23.85
C PRO A 222 19.83 -7.42 24.39
N SER A 223 19.25 -6.21 24.38
CA SER A 223 17.85 -5.99 24.78
C SER A 223 16.83 -6.38 23.70
N ALA A 224 17.26 -6.77 22.50
CA ALA A 224 16.38 -7.24 21.44
C ALA A 224 15.89 -8.70 21.64
N ASP A 225 16.50 -9.44 22.57
CA ASP A 225 16.10 -10.83 22.90
C ASP A 225 14.63 -10.95 23.31
N VAL A 226 14.04 -9.88 23.84
CA VAL A 226 12.64 -9.85 24.30
C VAL A 226 11.63 -9.80 23.15
N LEU A 227 12.07 -9.45 21.94
CA LEU A 227 11.19 -9.27 20.77
C LEU A 227 11.01 -10.55 19.93
N PHE A 228 11.76 -11.61 20.20
CA PHE A 228 11.82 -12.81 19.36
C PHE A 228 11.63 -14.13 20.12
N GLU A 229 11.02 -14.13 21.31
CA GLU A 229 10.56 -15.37 21.90
C GLU A 229 9.38 -15.93 21.08
N PRO A 230 9.52 -17.09 20.42
CA PRO A 230 8.39 -17.74 19.78
C PRO A 230 7.41 -18.18 20.87
N LYS A 231 6.19 -17.70 20.76
CA LYS A 231 5.06 -18.25 21.53
C LYS A 231 4.58 -19.52 20.88
#